data_e734280c7195c42136148110a7185b4f
#
_entry.id   e734280c7195c42136148110a7185b4f
#
_cell.length_a   1.000
_cell.length_b   1.000
_cell.length_c   1.000
_cell.angle_alpha   90.00
_cell.angle_beta   90.00
_cell.angle_gamma   90.00
#
_symmetry.space_group_name_H-M   'P 1'
#
loop_
_entity.id
_entity.type
_entity.pdbx_description
1 polymer ?
#
loop_
_entity_poly.entity_id
_entity_poly.type
_entity_poly.pdbx_seq_one_letter_code
_entity_poly.pdbx_strand_id
1 'polypeptide(L)'
;MRCKQMLSLSVVTVLLAASLAGCGTSSTAPSSVSSEAPSSAASSAASEVTETAALPDGVYTAEFDTDSGMFHANEANDGKGTLTVKDGQMTFHVSLVSKKIVNLYVGMAADAEAHETDWLQPTTDTVTYSDGLSDEVYGFDIPVKALDEDFQLAILGSKGKWYDHTVRVANAQPAAAEAPADGTYTCDVTLEGGSGRATVESPAALTVADGRMTATIVWSSPNYDYMLVDGEKYLPTNTEGNSTFEIPVTALDTPLDVVGDTVAMSTPHEIEYTLTFASASLIEAK
;
A
#
# COMPACT_ATOMS: atom_id res chain seq x y z
N MET A 1 -8.18 -40.83 26.58
CA MET A 1 -7.21 -40.31 27.58
C MET A 1 -7.11 -38.82 27.35
N ARG A 2 -7.84 -37.93 27.96
CA ARG A 2 -7.72 -37.26 29.28
C ARG A 2 -6.31 -36.74 29.56
N CYS A 3 -6.17 -35.39 29.44
CA CYS A 3 -5.57 -34.43 30.37
C CYS A 3 -5.72 -33.03 29.72
N LYS A 4 -6.47 -32.13 30.11
CA LYS A 4 -6.80 -31.21 31.25
C LYS A 4 -5.57 -30.69 32.01
N GLN A 5 -5.37 -29.38 31.95
CA GLN A 5 -5.17 -28.44 33.09
C GLN A 5 -4.52 -27.15 32.56
N MET A 6 -5.07 -26.04 32.79
CA MET A 6 -5.37 -25.07 33.90
C MET A 6 -4.38 -23.90 33.84
N LEU A 7 -4.91 -22.72 33.57
CA LEU A 7 -5.21 -21.61 34.50
C LEU A 7 -3.96 -20.96 35.16
N SER A 8 -3.67 -19.73 34.85
CA SER A 8 -3.21 -18.80 35.90
C SER A 8 -3.56 -17.34 35.54
N LEU A 9 -4.40 -16.81 36.38
CA LEU A 9 -4.88 -15.43 36.48
C LEU A 9 -3.90 -14.69 37.41
N SER A 10 -3.44 -13.49 37.03
CA SER A 10 -2.82 -12.57 37.98
C SER A 10 -3.24 -11.13 37.70
N VAL A 11 -4.16 -10.68 38.53
CA VAL A 11 -4.55 -9.29 38.75
C VAL A 11 -3.52 -8.67 39.68
N VAL A 12 -2.98 -7.52 39.35
CA VAL A 12 -2.38 -6.60 40.33
C VAL A 12 -2.89 -5.19 40.10
N THR A 13 -3.74 -4.79 41.03
CA THR A 13 -4.22 -3.44 41.24
C THR A 13 -3.29 -2.75 42.25
N VAL A 14 -2.80 -1.54 41.97
CA VAL A 14 -2.30 -0.63 42.99
C VAL A 14 -2.79 0.79 42.72
N LEU A 15 -3.58 1.26 43.65
CA LEU A 15 -3.99 2.66 43.88
C LEU A 15 -2.90 3.42 44.65
N LEU A 16 -2.92 4.75 44.56
CA LEU A 16 -2.86 5.83 45.57
C LEU A 16 -2.22 7.08 44.94
N ALA A 17 -2.88 8.17 44.82
CA ALA A 17 -3.44 9.18 45.73
C ALA A 17 -2.49 10.34 46.01
N ALA A 18 -3.00 11.53 45.68
CA ALA A 18 -3.13 12.80 46.40
C ALA A 18 -1.85 13.60 46.73
N SER A 19 -1.82 14.89 46.51
CA SER A 19 -2.29 16.08 47.22
C SER A 19 -1.28 17.20 47.01
N LEU A 20 -1.50 18.45 46.98
CA LEU A 20 -2.12 19.55 47.65
C LEU A 20 -1.50 20.87 47.16
N ALA A 21 -2.30 21.80 46.78
CA ALA A 21 -2.52 23.14 47.28
C ALA A 21 -1.31 24.06 47.57
N GLY A 22 -1.36 25.27 47.02
CA GLY A 22 -0.58 26.42 47.42
C GLY A 22 -1.25 27.71 46.93
N CYS A 23 -2.07 28.31 47.79
CA CYS A 23 -2.58 29.67 47.70
C CYS A 23 -1.49 30.68 48.03
N GLY A 24 -1.51 31.85 47.39
CA GLY A 24 -0.69 33.00 47.78
C GLY A 24 -1.27 34.29 47.19
N THR A 25 -1.90 35.03 48.06
CA THR A 25 -2.65 36.28 47.93
C THR A 25 -1.76 37.51 47.78
N SER A 26 -2.40 38.58 47.24
CA SER A 26 -2.40 40.00 47.62
C SER A 26 -1.79 41.00 46.65
N SER A 27 -2.61 41.75 46.02
CA SER A 27 -3.01 43.15 46.32
C SER A 27 -2.18 44.23 45.61
N THR A 28 -2.67 45.06 44.75
CA THR A 28 -3.23 46.39 44.94
C THR A 28 -3.42 47.07 43.56
N ALA A 29 -4.60 47.60 43.32
CA ALA A 29 -4.90 48.57 42.27
C ALA A 29 -4.55 50.00 42.79
N PRO A 30 -4.74 51.13 42.04
CA PRO A 30 -5.70 51.37 40.98
C PRO A 30 -5.31 52.37 39.85
N SER A 31 -6.27 52.55 38.91
CA SER A 31 -6.60 53.73 38.08
C SER A 31 -5.72 54.03 36.87
N SER A 32 -6.22 54.33 35.67
CA SER A 32 -7.38 55.03 35.18
C SER A 32 -7.49 54.96 33.63
N VAL A 33 -8.75 54.88 33.18
CA VAL A 33 -9.41 55.45 31.96
C VAL A 33 -8.76 55.43 30.57
N SER A 34 -9.35 54.84 29.61
CA SER A 34 -10.21 55.40 28.57
C SER A 34 -10.33 54.57 27.34
N SER A 35 -11.55 54.25 26.95
CA SER A 35 -12.18 54.14 25.63
C SER A 35 -11.37 53.60 24.41
N GLU A 36 -11.76 52.52 23.85
CA GLU A 36 -12.62 52.36 22.69
C GLU A 36 -12.66 50.89 22.23
N ALA A 37 -13.84 50.35 22.06
CA ALA A 37 -14.11 49.12 21.33
C ALA A 37 -14.44 49.46 19.87
N PRO A 38 -14.69 48.51 18.95
CA PRO A 38 -14.38 47.11 18.90
C PRO A 38 -13.69 46.69 17.59
N SER A 39 -13.00 45.59 17.54
CA SER A 39 -12.89 44.88 16.29
C SER A 39 -12.82 43.37 16.58
N SER A 40 -13.90 42.75 16.17
CA SER A 40 -14.02 41.29 16.06
C SER A 40 -12.89 40.75 15.19
N ALA A 41 -11.97 40.01 15.79
CA ALA A 41 -11.17 39.07 15.07
C ALA A 41 -11.67 37.66 15.44
N ALA A 42 -12.48 37.10 14.57
CA ALA A 42 -12.82 35.72 14.55
C ALA A 42 -11.49 34.93 14.40
N SER A 43 -11.14 34.21 15.44
CA SER A 43 -10.11 33.18 15.37
C SER A 43 -10.70 32.07 14.51
N SER A 44 -10.40 32.08 13.22
CA SER A 44 -10.51 30.91 12.37
C SER A 44 -9.52 29.89 12.92
N ALA A 45 -10.03 28.89 13.61
CA ALA A 45 -9.34 27.62 13.73
C ALA A 45 -9.16 27.10 12.30
N ALA A 46 -7.97 27.29 11.75
CA ALA A 46 -7.54 26.54 10.58
C ALA A 46 -7.52 25.08 11.02
N SER A 47 -8.52 24.32 10.62
CA SER A 47 -8.38 22.88 10.50
C SER A 47 -7.19 22.68 9.57
N GLU A 48 -6.11 22.15 10.09
CA GLU A 48 -5.07 21.54 9.27
C GLU A 48 -5.77 20.42 8.51
N VAL A 49 -6.12 20.69 7.27
CA VAL A 49 -6.40 19.66 6.28
C VAL A 49 -5.03 19.00 6.09
N THR A 50 -4.83 17.84 6.68
CA THR A 50 -3.73 16.97 6.30
C THR A 50 -3.97 16.67 4.83
N GLU A 51 -3.25 17.35 3.95
CA GLU A 51 -3.23 17.07 2.53
C GLU A 51 -2.64 15.66 2.41
N THR A 52 -3.51 14.66 2.28
CA THR A 52 -3.09 13.30 1.95
C THR A 52 -2.35 13.43 0.63
N ALA A 53 -1.05 13.16 0.63
CA ALA A 53 -0.22 13.25 -0.57
C ALA A 53 -0.90 12.42 -1.66
N ALA A 54 -1.35 13.08 -2.72
CA ALA A 54 -2.00 12.40 -3.84
C ALA A 54 -0.99 11.38 -4.42
N LEU A 55 -1.45 10.15 -4.60
CA LEU A 55 -0.63 9.13 -5.26
C LEU A 55 -0.25 9.62 -6.67
N PRO A 56 0.99 9.36 -7.13
CA PRO A 56 1.37 9.57 -8.51
C PRO A 56 0.48 8.79 -9.48
N ASP A 57 0.42 9.25 -10.74
CA ASP A 57 -0.23 8.47 -11.79
C ASP A 57 0.41 7.10 -11.91
N GLY A 58 -0.42 6.05 -11.93
CA GLY A 58 0.04 4.69 -11.92
C GLY A 58 -1.07 3.69 -11.62
N VAL A 59 -0.67 2.42 -11.55
CA VAL A 59 -1.54 1.30 -11.19
C VAL A 59 -1.10 0.77 -9.83
N TYR A 60 -2.05 0.57 -8.95
CA TYR A 60 -1.85 0.13 -7.58
C TYR A 60 -2.74 -1.06 -7.26
N THR A 61 -2.32 -1.90 -6.34
CA THR A 61 -3.19 -2.86 -5.68
C THR A 61 -3.64 -2.24 -4.36
N ALA A 62 -4.95 -2.27 -4.08
CA ALA A 62 -5.50 -1.71 -2.85
C ALA A 62 -6.52 -2.67 -2.21
N GLU A 63 -6.70 -2.56 -0.91
CA GLU A 63 -7.68 -3.34 -0.14
C GLU A 63 -9.07 -2.72 -0.29
N PHE A 64 -10.09 -3.58 -0.32
CA PHE A 64 -11.49 -3.18 -0.37
C PHE A 64 -12.22 -3.64 0.88
N ASP A 65 -12.39 -2.72 1.82
CA ASP A 65 -13.12 -2.95 3.06
C ASP A 65 -14.59 -2.61 2.90
N THR A 66 -15.47 -3.44 3.44
CA THR A 66 -16.92 -3.20 3.45
C THR A 66 -17.55 -3.60 4.77
N ASP A 67 -18.71 -3.03 5.09
CA ASP A 67 -19.53 -3.42 6.23
C ASP A 67 -20.36 -4.72 5.99
N SER A 68 -20.13 -5.41 4.87
CA SER A 68 -20.97 -6.53 4.40
C SER A 68 -20.18 -7.81 4.17
N GLY A 69 -20.66 -8.90 4.74
CA GLY A 69 -20.12 -10.23 4.44
C GLY A 69 -20.59 -10.84 3.10
N MET A 70 -21.45 -10.14 2.32
CA MET A 70 -21.94 -10.59 1.01
C MET A 70 -21.56 -9.66 -0.14
N PHE A 71 -21.07 -8.49 0.18
CA PHE A 71 -20.55 -7.50 -0.76
C PHE A 71 -19.10 -7.23 -0.39
N HIS A 72 -18.19 -7.90 -1.05
CA HIS A 72 -16.74 -7.78 -0.84
C HIS A 72 -15.99 -8.19 -2.11
N ALA A 73 -14.70 -7.90 -2.16
CA ALA A 73 -13.83 -8.38 -3.23
C ALA A 73 -13.77 -9.91 -3.25
N ASN A 74 -13.58 -10.48 -4.44
CA ASN A 74 -13.47 -11.92 -4.63
C ASN A 74 -12.28 -12.49 -3.84
N GLU A 75 -12.47 -13.67 -3.24
CA GLU A 75 -11.46 -14.36 -2.43
C GLU A 75 -10.22 -14.75 -3.27
N ALA A 76 -10.37 -14.92 -4.59
CA ALA A 76 -9.24 -15.16 -5.49
C ALA A 76 -8.24 -13.98 -5.53
N ASN A 77 -8.69 -12.79 -5.12
CA ASN A 77 -7.90 -11.55 -5.10
C ASN A 77 -7.50 -11.13 -3.66
N ASP A 78 -7.62 -12.01 -2.67
CA ASP A 78 -7.26 -11.75 -1.27
C ASP A 78 -7.86 -10.46 -0.68
N GLY A 79 -9.09 -10.13 -1.05
CA GLY A 79 -9.77 -8.91 -0.59
C GLY A 79 -9.31 -7.62 -1.27
N LYS A 80 -8.53 -7.71 -2.34
CA LYS A 80 -7.91 -6.60 -3.05
C LYS A 80 -8.54 -6.36 -4.41
N GLY A 81 -8.29 -5.17 -4.93
CA GLY A 81 -8.62 -4.79 -6.30
C GLY A 81 -7.53 -3.91 -6.90
N THR A 82 -7.76 -3.45 -8.11
CA THR A 82 -6.83 -2.60 -8.85
C THR A 82 -7.25 -1.13 -8.76
N LEU A 83 -6.39 -0.27 -8.22
CA LEU A 83 -6.58 1.17 -8.20
C LEU A 83 -5.75 1.80 -9.31
N THR A 84 -6.40 2.49 -10.23
CA THR A 84 -5.74 3.28 -11.27
C THR A 84 -5.80 4.76 -10.91
N VAL A 85 -4.65 5.41 -10.87
CA VAL A 85 -4.52 6.86 -10.72
C VAL A 85 -4.10 7.44 -12.05
N LYS A 86 -4.90 8.37 -12.58
CA LYS A 86 -4.61 9.05 -13.84
C LYS A 86 -5.07 10.51 -13.77
N ASP A 87 -4.15 11.43 -14.07
CA ASP A 87 -4.42 12.88 -14.03
C ASP A 87 -5.03 13.30 -12.67
N GLY A 88 -4.58 12.67 -11.57
CA GLY A 88 -5.06 12.91 -10.22
C GLY A 88 -6.47 12.34 -9.93
N GLN A 89 -7.06 11.59 -10.84
CA GLN A 89 -8.33 10.88 -10.62
C GLN A 89 -8.06 9.42 -10.28
N MET A 90 -8.78 8.90 -9.29
CA MET A 90 -8.66 7.52 -8.84
C MET A 90 -9.89 6.71 -9.24
N THR A 91 -9.66 5.55 -9.86
CA THR A 91 -10.68 4.56 -10.18
C THR A 91 -10.26 3.21 -9.63
N PHE A 92 -11.10 2.64 -8.78
CA PHE A 92 -10.84 1.34 -8.17
C PHE A 92 -11.69 0.25 -8.85
N HIS A 93 -11.02 -0.72 -9.45
CA HIS A 93 -11.65 -1.90 -10.03
C HIS A 93 -11.69 -3.03 -9.01
N VAL A 94 -12.88 -3.58 -8.77
CA VAL A 94 -13.09 -4.73 -7.87
C VAL A 94 -13.88 -5.82 -8.56
N SER A 95 -13.37 -7.05 -8.57
CA SER A 95 -14.13 -8.24 -8.95
C SER A 95 -14.89 -8.76 -7.72
N LEU A 96 -16.21 -8.94 -7.86
CA LEU A 96 -17.07 -9.43 -6.78
C LEU A 96 -17.14 -10.97 -6.76
N VAL A 97 -17.78 -11.52 -5.75
CA VAL A 97 -17.93 -12.98 -5.58
C VAL A 97 -18.96 -13.62 -6.51
N SER A 98 -19.78 -12.84 -7.21
CA SER A 98 -20.83 -13.37 -8.09
C SER A 98 -21.46 -12.30 -8.97
N LYS A 99 -22.37 -12.74 -9.87
CA LYS A 99 -23.18 -11.86 -10.75
C LYS A 99 -24.52 -11.43 -10.11
N LYS A 100 -24.63 -11.41 -8.74
CA LYS A 100 -25.89 -11.07 -8.05
C LYS A 100 -26.09 -9.59 -7.79
N ILE A 101 -25.03 -8.78 -7.79
CA ILE A 101 -25.09 -7.32 -7.74
C ILE A 101 -25.00 -6.83 -9.16
N VAL A 102 -26.01 -6.09 -9.62
CA VAL A 102 -26.17 -5.74 -11.02
C VAL A 102 -25.81 -4.28 -11.33
N ASN A 103 -25.84 -3.40 -10.36
CA ASN A 103 -25.36 -2.02 -10.47
C ASN A 103 -24.86 -1.52 -9.11
N LEU A 104 -23.99 -0.52 -9.15
CA LEU A 104 -23.59 0.27 -7.99
C LEU A 104 -23.93 1.73 -8.20
N TYR A 105 -24.05 2.48 -7.10
CA TYR A 105 -24.18 3.93 -7.10
C TYR A 105 -23.34 4.53 -5.97
N VAL A 106 -22.48 5.50 -6.31
CA VAL A 106 -21.67 6.21 -5.31
C VAL A 106 -22.52 7.20 -4.57
N GLY A 107 -23.04 6.80 -3.43
CA GLY A 107 -24.00 7.52 -2.60
C GLY A 107 -24.99 6.60 -1.93
N MET A 108 -26.09 7.16 -1.46
CA MET A 108 -27.14 6.43 -0.74
C MET A 108 -28.17 5.83 -1.70
N ALA A 109 -28.71 4.68 -1.32
CA ALA A 109 -29.77 3.99 -2.07
C ALA A 109 -31.01 4.87 -2.33
N ALA A 110 -31.33 5.75 -1.39
CA ALA A 110 -32.44 6.67 -1.53
C ALA A 110 -32.30 7.66 -2.71
N ASP A 111 -31.06 7.97 -3.09
CA ASP A 111 -30.76 8.90 -4.20
C ASP A 111 -30.56 8.15 -5.52
N ALA A 112 -30.20 6.86 -5.46
CA ALA A 112 -29.86 6.07 -6.64
C ALA A 112 -30.97 6.04 -7.71
N GLU A 113 -32.24 5.86 -7.31
CA GLU A 113 -33.37 5.78 -8.24
C GLU A 113 -33.57 7.08 -9.03
N ALA A 114 -33.20 8.24 -8.47
CA ALA A 114 -33.30 9.53 -9.14
C ALA A 114 -32.12 9.85 -10.07
N HIS A 115 -31.02 9.06 -9.96
CA HIS A 115 -29.78 9.29 -10.66
C HIS A 115 -29.34 8.07 -11.48
N GLU A 116 -30.24 7.47 -12.25
CA GLU A 116 -29.99 6.25 -13.03
C GLU A 116 -28.82 6.39 -14.02
N THR A 117 -28.56 7.60 -14.52
CA THR A 117 -27.43 7.89 -15.42
C THR A 117 -26.06 7.75 -14.75
N ASP A 118 -26.02 7.79 -13.42
CA ASP A 118 -24.80 7.74 -12.62
C ASP A 118 -24.54 6.33 -12.05
N TRP A 119 -25.39 5.36 -12.41
CA TRP A 119 -25.19 3.98 -11.99
C TRP A 119 -23.96 3.37 -12.66
N LEU A 120 -23.10 2.83 -11.86
CA LEU A 120 -21.95 2.07 -12.34
C LEU A 120 -22.43 0.73 -12.92
N GLN A 121 -21.99 0.47 -14.14
CA GLN A 121 -22.35 -0.73 -14.87
C GLN A 121 -21.34 -1.84 -14.55
N PRO A 122 -21.77 -3.11 -14.46
CA PRO A 122 -20.87 -4.21 -14.21
C PRO A 122 -19.99 -4.50 -15.43
N THR A 123 -18.73 -4.84 -15.18
CA THR A 123 -17.86 -5.59 -16.08
C THR A 123 -18.12 -7.10 -15.91
N THR A 124 -17.57 -7.91 -16.78
CA THR A 124 -17.51 -9.37 -16.58
C THR A 124 -16.06 -9.77 -16.46
N ASP A 125 -15.69 -10.24 -15.29
CA ASP A 125 -14.34 -10.62 -14.93
C ASP A 125 -14.24 -12.13 -14.82
N THR A 126 -13.08 -12.68 -15.21
CA THR A 126 -12.73 -14.08 -14.94
C THR A 126 -11.77 -14.11 -13.75
N VAL A 127 -12.17 -14.74 -12.66
CA VAL A 127 -11.32 -14.94 -11.49
C VAL A 127 -10.85 -16.39 -11.45
N THR A 128 -9.59 -16.61 -11.05
CA THR A 128 -9.00 -17.95 -10.94
C THR A 128 -8.60 -18.19 -9.49
N TYR A 129 -9.15 -19.22 -8.90
CA TYR A 129 -8.88 -19.61 -7.52
C TYR A 129 -7.59 -20.43 -7.41
N SER A 130 -7.08 -20.57 -6.19
CA SER A 130 -5.84 -21.30 -5.91
C SER A 130 -5.87 -22.80 -6.29
N ASP A 131 -7.05 -23.39 -6.45
CA ASP A 131 -7.26 -24.76 -6.92
C ASP A 131 -7.25 -24.88 -8.47
N GLY A 132 -7.08 -23.77 -9.18
CA GLY A 132 -7.04 -23.68 -10.63
C GLY A 132 -8.41 -23.61 -11.29
N LEU A 133 -9.51 -23.56 -10.54
CA LEU A 133 -10.85 -23.31 -11.07
C LEU A 133 -11.03 -21.83 -11.40
N SER A 134 -11.80 -21.54 -12.44
CA SER A 134 -12.11 -20.17 -12.84
C SER A 134 -13.61 -19.97 -12.94
N ASP A 135 -14.06 -18.82 -12.45
CA ASP A 135 -15.46 -18.39 -12.52
C ASP A 135 -15.58 -17.02 -13.20
N GLU A 136 -16.69 -16.80 -13.89
CA GLU A 136 -17.09 -15.48 -14.36
C GLU A 136 -17.93 -14.77 -13.28
N VAL A 137 -17.50 -13.61 -12.87
CA VAL A 137 -18.13 -12.75 -11.87
C VAL A 137 -18.41 -11.36 -12.43
N TYR A 138 -19.14 -10.52 -11.72
CA TYR A 138 -19.21 -9.10 -12.03
C TYR A 138 -18.10 -8.35 -11.30
N GLY A 139 -17.46 -7.44 -12.05
CA GLY A 139 -16.58 -6.42 -11.54
C GLY A 139 -17.19 -5.03 -11.68
N PHE A 140 -16.60 -4.05 -11.02
CA PHE A 140 -17.03 -2.64 -11.11
C PHE A 140 -15.84 -1.70 -11.02
N ASP A 141 -15.89 -0.64 -11.83
CA ASP A 141 -14.99 0.49 -11.76
C ASP A 141 -15.62 1.57 -10.87
N ILE A 142 -15.09 1.74 -9.68
CA ILE A 142 -15.61 2.64 -8.65
C ILE A 142 -14.74 3.91 -8.61
N PRO A 143 -15.27 5.10 -8.87
CA PRO A 143 -14.54 6.35 -8.67
C PRO A 143 -14.31 6.59 -7.17
N VAL A 144 -13.04 6.77 -6.78
CA VAL A 144 -12.60 6.99 -5.40
C VAL A 144 -12.11 8.42 -5.25
N LYS A 145 -12.60 9.13 -4.24
CA LYS A 145 -12.22 10.53 -3.99
C LYS A 145 -11.03 10.65 -3.04
N ALA A 146 -10.95 9.75 -2.07
CA ALA A 146 -9.86 9.70 -1.09
C ALA A 146 -9.60 8.25 -0.69
N LEU A 147 -8.35 7.94 -0.37
CA LEU A 147 -7.96 6.65 0.21
C LEU A 147 -8.07 6.71 1.72
N ASP A 148 -8.21 5.53 2.32
CA ASP A 148 -8.28 5.34 3.78
C ASP A 148 -9.46 6.07 4.45
N GLU A 149 -10.44 6.51 3.65
CA GLU A 149 -11.67 7.16 4.11
C GLU A 149 -12.90 6.34 3.75
N ASP A 150 -13.88 6.31 4.68
CA ASP A 150 -15.15 5.64 4.45
C ASP A 150 -16.04 6.47 3.52
N PHE A 151 -16.69 5.82 2.56
CA PHE A 151 -17.70 6.45 1.72
C PHE A 151 -18.91 5.54 1.50
N GLN A 152 -20.04 6.16 1.10
CA GLN A 152 -21.28 5.44 0.87
C GLN A 152 -21.32 4.87 -0.55
N LEU A 153 -21.70 3.61 -0.67
CA LEU A 153 -21.87 2.91 -1.93
C LEU A 153 -23.15 2.07 -1.88
N ALA A 154 -24.15 2.45 -2.63
CA ALA A 154 -25.38 1.69 -2.74
C ALA A 154 -25.22 0.58 -3.78
N ILE A 155 -25.74 -0.59 -3.51
CA ILE A 155 -25.74 -1.76 -4.40
C ILE A 155 -27.16 -2.13 -4.83
N LEU A 156 -27.34 -2.43 -6.13
CA LEU A 156 -28.57 -2.97 -6.66
C LEU A 156 -28.44 -4.50 -6.81
N GLY A 157 -29.23 -5.23 -6.01
CA GLY A 157 -29.29 -6.68 -6.14
C GLY A 157 -30.11 -7.11 -7.36
N SER A 158 -29.89 -8.32 -7.87
CA SER A 158 -30.60 -8.92 -9.02
C SER A 158 -32.13 -9.03 -8.85
N LYS A 159 -32.64 -8.78 -7.64
CA LYS A 159 -34.10 -8.71 -7.35
C LYS A 159 -34.65 -7.29 -7.45
N GLY A 160 -33.88 -6.32 -7.93
CA GLY A 160 -34.29 -4.93 -8.11
C GLY A 160 -34.40 -4.14 -6.80
N LYS A 161 -33.65 -4.53 -5.76
CA LYS A 161 -33.65 -3.84 -4.47
C LYS A 161 -32.29 -3.23 -4.20
N TRP A 162 -32.28 -1.95 -3.78
CA TRP A 162 -31.12 -1.20 -3.34
C TRP A 162 -30.82 -1.46 -1.85
N TYR A 163 -29.52 -1.45 -1.53
CA TYR A 163 -28.99 -1.55 -0.16
C TYR A 163 -27.84 -0.58 0.00
N ASP A 164 -27.77 0.06 1.16
CA ASP A 164 -26.67 0.97 1.52
C ASP A 164 -25.53 0.21 2.17
N HIS A 165 -24.33 0.55 1.78
CA HIS A 165 -23.11 0.01 2.38
C HIS A 165 -22.09 1.12 2.59
N THR A 166 -21.28 0.98 3.63
CA THR A 166 -20.09 1.78 3.87
C THR A 166 -18.88 0.99 3.41
N VAL A 167 -18.06 1.61 2.54
CA VAL A 167 -16.88 0.98 1.97
C VAL A 167 -15.68 1.88 2.11
N ARG A 168 -14.48 1.28 2.03
CA ARG A 168 -13.20 1.98 2.04
C ARG A 168 -12.26 1.31 1.06
N VAL A 169 -11.47 2.13 0.36
CA VAL A 169 -10.30 1.67 -0.42
C VAL A 169 -9.06 2.12 0.34
N ALA A 170 -8.23 1.17 0.75
CA ALA A 170 -7.13 1.41 1.68
C ALA A 170 -5.85 0.70 1.25
N ASN A 171 -4.74 1.05 1.90
CA ASN A 171 -3.46 0.35 1.76
C ASN A 171 -3.00 0.21 0.30
N ALA A 172 -3.14 1.26 -0.50
CA ALA A 172 -2.69 1.26 -1.89
C ALA A 172 -1.17 1.06 -1.99
N GLN A 173 -0.76 0.02 -2.69
CA GLN A 173 0.64 -0.31 -2.99
C GLN A 173 0.82 -0.32 -4.50
N PRO A 174 1.97 0.12 -5.05
CA PRO A 174 2.23 -0.02 -6.47
C PRO A 174 1.93 -1.45 -6.94
N ALA A 175 1.14 -1.60 -7.99
CA ALA A 175 0.90 -2.93 -8.55
C ALA A 175 2.19 -3.42 -9.20
N ALA A 176 2.50 -4.70 -9.00
CA ALA A 176 3.61 -5.31 -9.71
C ALA A 176 3.35 -5.22 -11.23
N ALA A 177 4.26 -4.60 -11.96
CA ALA A 177 4.17 -4.60 -13.42
C ALA A 177 4.41 -6.03 -13.94
N GLU A 178 3.66 -6.42 -14.96
CA GLU A 178 3.88 -7.71 -15.62
C GLU A 178 5.31 -7.78 -16.16
N ALA A 179 5.88 -8.99 -16.12
CA ALA A 179 7.18 -9.23 -16.72
C ALA A 179 7.12 -8.89 -18.22
N PRO A 180 8.09 -8.17 -18.77
CA PRO A 180 8.15 -7.91 -20.20
C PRO A 180 8.36 -9.21 -20.99
N ALA A 181 8.23 -9.17 -22.30
CA ALA A 181 8.49 -10.33 -23.15
C ALA A 181 9.93 -10.85 -22.94
N ASP A 182 10.15 -12.13 -23.30
CA ASP A 182 11.49 -12.71 -23.23
C ASP A 182 12.49 -11.87 -24.01
N GLY A 183 13.61 -11.53 -23.38
CA GLY A 183 14.61 -10.63 -23.94
C GLY A 183 15.60 -10.14 -22.90
N THR A 184 16.50 -9.27 -23.34
CA THR A 184 17.45 -8.56 -22.46
C THR A 184 17.12 -7.09 -22.45
N TYR A 185 17.08 -6.51 -21.27
CA TYR A 185 16.69 -5.12 -21.02
C TYR A 185 17.72 -4.43 -20.14
N THR A 186 17.66 -3.12 -20.09
CA THR A 186 18.19 -2.32 -19.00
C THR A 186 17.04 -1.68 -18.24
N CYS A 187 17.18 -1.58 -16.91
CA CYS A 187 16.12 -1.09 -16.01
C CYS A 187 16.75 -0.26 -14.90
N ASP A 188 16.21 0.92 -14.64
CA ASP A 188 16.66 1.71 -13.50
C ASP A 188 16.33 0.95 -12.20
N VAL A 189 17.33 0.90 -11.31
CA VAL A 189 17.22 0.26 -10.00
C VAL A 189 17.54 1.25 -8.89
N THR A 190 16.69 1.27 -7.88
CA THR A 190 16.89 2.04 -6.65
C THR A 190 17.26 1.10 -5.51
N LEU A 191 18.30 1.45 -4.75
CA LEU A 191 18.72 0.76 -3.54
C LEU A 191 18.39 1.62 -2.32
N GLU A 192 17.64 1.05 -1.39
CA GLU A 192 17.33 1.67 -0.10
C GLU A 192 17.84 0.81 1.06
N GLY A 193 18.02 1.40 2.24
CA GLY A 193 18.45 0.69 3.44
C GLY A 193 19.93 0.86 3.80
N GLY A 194 20.39 0.04 4.73
CA GLY A 194 21.74 0.09 5.27
C GLY A 194 22.09 1.46 5.86
N SER A 195 23.33 1.90 5.68
CA SER A 195 23.80 3.20 6.16
C SER A 195 23.62 4.35 5.14
N GLY A 196 23.02 4.06 3.98
CA GLY A 196 22.88 4.99 2.85
C GLY A 196 24.17 5.29 2.09
N ARG A 197 25.27 4.55 2.36
CA ARG A 197 26.56 4.73 1.69
C ARG A 197 26.80 3.74 0.55
N ALA A 198 26.16 2.57 0.62
CA ALA A 198 26.21 1.58 -0.43
C ALA A 198 25.31 2.03 -1.58
N THR A 199 25.73 1.77 -2.81
CA THR A 199 24.95 1.96 -4.01
C THR A 199 25.12 0.77 -4.94
N VAL A 200 24.22 0.63 -5.88
CA VAL A 200 24.34 -0.28 -7.02
C VAL A 200 24.37 0.52 -8.31
N GLU A 201 24.91 -0.06 -9.37
CA GLU A 201 24.87 0.57 -10.69
C GLU A 201 23.43 0.61 -11.21
N SER A 202 23.03 1.75 -11.76
CA SER A 202 21.74 1.95 -12.43
C SER A 202 21.98 2.70 -13.74
N PRO A 203 21.38 2.27 -14.87
CA PRO A 203 20.48 1.12 -14.99
C PRO A 203 21.20 -0.23 -14.85
N ALA A 204 20.50 -1.23 -14.28
CA ALA A 204 20.95 -2.61 -14.21
C ALA A 204 20.52 -3.39 -15.46
N ALA A 205 21.26 -4.45 -15.82
CA ALA A 205 20.83 -5.38 -16.84
C ALA A 205 19.74 -6.32 -16.27
N LEU A 206 18.68 -6.54 -17.04
CA LEU A 206 17.55 -7.43 -16.71
C LEU A 206 17.35 -8.40 -17.86
N THR A 207 17.41 -9.69 -17.58
CA THR A 207 17.10 -10.76 -18.55
C THR A 207 15.77 -11.39 -18.21
N VAL A 208 14.92 -11.54 -19.21
CA VAL A 208 13.63 -12.24 -19.11
C VAL A 208 13.68 -13.49 -19.97
N ALA A 209 13.42 -14.62 -19.36
CA ALA A 209 13.38 -15.92 -20.04
C ALA A 209 12.25 -16.78 -19.44
N ASP A 210 11.37 -17.30 -20.27
CA ASP A 210 10.19 -18.08 -19.86
C ASP A 210 9.36 -17.36 -18.77
N GLY A 211 9.21 -16.03 -18.90
CA GLY A 211 8.48 -15.18 -17.97
C GLY A 211 9.19 -14.97 -16.61
N ARG A 212 10.44 -15.42 -16.46
CA ARG A 212 11.25 -15.20 -15.25
C ARG A 212 12.26 -14.10 -15.48
N MET A 213 12.34 -13.18 -14.53
CA MET A 213 13.27 -12.06 -14.58
C MET A 213 14.50 -12.34 -13.72
N THR A 214 15.69 -12.02 -14.26
CA THR A 214 16.97 -12.06 -13.55
C THR A 214 17.70 -10.74 -13.75
N ALA A 215 18.08 -10.08 -12.68
CA ALA A 215 18.84 -8.83 -12.74
C ALA A 215 20.32 -9.06 -12.42
N THR A 216 21.19 -8.35 -13.12
CA THR A 216 22.63 -8.26 -12.80
C THR A 216 22.85 -7.01 -11.94
N ILE A 217 23.15 -7.22 -10.67
CA ILE A 217 23.41 -6.15 -9.68
C ILE A 217 24.90 -5.99 -9.48
N VAL A 218 25.41 -4.78 -9.77
CA VAL A 218 26.79 -4.40 -9.55
C VAL A 218 26.86 -3.43 -8.38
N TRP A 219 27.46 -3.84 -7.29
CA TRP A 219 27.64 -3.00 -6.10
C TRP A 219 28.72 -1.93 -6.32
N SER A 220 28.69 -0.87 -5.54
CA SER A 220 29.74 0.16 -5.52
C SER A 220 31.04 -0.29 -4.81
N SER A 221 31.14 -1.54 -4.39
CA SER A 221 32.26 -2.08 -3.62
C SER A 221 32.55 -3.54 -4.00
N PRO A 222 33.83 -3.97 -3.97
CA PRO A 222 34.19 -5.38 -4.17
C PRO A 222 34.05 -6.25 -2.91
N ASN A 223 33.49 -5.71 -1.82
CA ASN A 223 33.51 -6.34 -0.52
C ASN A 223 32.17 -7.01 -0.14
N TYR A 224 31.28 -7.24 -1.08
CA TYR A 224 30.08 -8.07 -0.86
C TYR A 224 30.38 -9.49 -1.32
N ASP A 225 30.30 -10.46 -0.40
CA ASP A 225 30.66 -11.85 -0.69
C ASP A 225 29.45 -12.76 -0.92
N TYR A 226 28.24 -12.31 -0.55
CA TYR A 226 26.97 -12.90 -0.99
C TYR A 226 25.80 -11.94 -0.84
N MET A 227 24.71 -12.29 -1.52
CA MET A 227 23.37 -11.71 -1.31
C MET A 227 22.40 -12.82 -0.91
N LEU A 228 21.39 -12.46 -0.09
CA LEU A 228 20.21 -13.30 0.13
C LEU A 228 19.01 -12.63 -0.52
N VAL A 229 18.24 -13.41 -1.26
CA VAL A 229 16.94 -13.01 -1.83
C VAL A 229 15.95 -14.11 -1.47
N ASP A 230 14.88 -13.79 -0.79
CA ASP A 230 13.90 -14.76 -0.26
C ASP A 230 14.57 -15.90 0.56
N GLY A 231 15.67 -15.57 1.26
CA GLY A 231 16.44 -16.52 2.05
C GLY A 231 17.37 -17.44 1.24
N GLU A 232 17.39 -17.35 -0.08
CA GLU A 232 18.33 -18.09 -0.94
C GLU A 232 19.61 -17.28 -1.14
N LYS A 233 20.75 -18.00 -1.10
CA LYS A 233 22.08 -17.38 -1.18
C LYS A 233 22.59 -17.32 -2.61
N TYR A 234 22.97 -16.12 -3.05
CA TYR A 234 23.60 -15.82 -4.34
C TYR A 234 25.05 -15.40 -4.11
N LEU A 235 25.97 -16.01 -4.84
CA LEU A 235 27.39 -15.70 -4.80
C LEU A 235 27.76 -14.74 -5.91
N PRO A 236 28.85 -13.95 -5.77
CA PRO A 236 29.32 -13.08 -6.84
C PRO A 236 29.62 -13.87 -8.12
N THR A 237 29.25 -13.32 -9.26
CA THR A 237 29.51 -13.89 -10.58
C THR A 237 30.90 -13.54 -11.10
N ASN A 238 31.59 -12.57 -10.47
CA ASN A 238 32.93 -12.09 -10.81
C ASN A 238 33.92 -12.32 -9.67
N THR A 239 35.21 -12.30 -10.00
CA THR A 239 36.33 -12.45 -9.04
C THR A 239 37.19 -11.17 -8.95
N GLU A 240 36.98 -10.21 -9.81
CA GLU A 240 37.71 -8.94 -9.85
C GLU A 240 36.73 -7.77 -10.07
N GLY A 241 37.08 -6.59 -9.55
CA GLY A 241 36.22 -5.43 -9.62
C GLY A 241 35.14 -5.41 -8.53
N ASN A 242 34.12 -4.60 -8.74
CA ASN A 242 32.99 -4.49 -7.82
C ASN A 242 32.17 -5.79 -7.79
N SER A 243 31.69 -6.17 -6.60
CA SER A 243 30.90 -7.38 -6.44
C SER A 243 29.66 -7.35 -7.33
N THR A 244 29.50 -8.37 -8.17
CA THR A 244 28.42 -8.49 -9.15
C THR A 244 27.62 -9.76 -8.90
N PHE A 245 26.30 -9.65 -8.88
CA PHE A 245 25.40 -10.75 -8.61
C PHE A 245 24.33 -10.88 -9.67
N GLU A 246 23.90 -12.07 -9.97
CA GLU A 246 22.67 -12.36 -10.71
C GLU A 246 21.62 -12.83 -9.72
N ILE A 247 20.54 -12.08 -9.60
CA ILE A 247 19.45 -12.35 -8.64
C ILE A 247 18.10 -12.41 -9.34
N PRO A 248 17.16 -13.23 -8.86
CA PRO A 248 15.80 -13.23 -9.37
C PRO A 248 15.09 -11.92 -9.01
N VAL A 249 14.27 -11.44 -9.94
CA VAL A 249 13.34 -10.32 -9.74
C VAL A 249 11.93 -10.86 -9.85
N THR A 250 11.17 -10.81 -8.77
CA THR A 250 9.81 -11.36 -8.74
C THR A 250 8.80 -10.44 -9.40
N ALA A 251 9.00 -9.11 -9.29
CA ALA A 251 8.11 -8.11 -9.87
C ALA A 251 8.85 -6.79 -10.11
N LEU A 252 8.42 -6.03 -11.11
CA LEU A 252 8.84 -4.63 -11.32
C LEU A 252 7.96 -3.71 -10.47
N ASP A 253 8.45 -2.50 -10.20
CA ASP A 253 7.78 -1.45 -9.41
C ASP A 253 7.41 -1.88 -7.97
N THR A 254 7.90 -3.04 -7.54
CA THR A 254 7.65 -3.59 -6.21
C THR A 254 8.96 -3.70 -5.44
N PRO A 255 9.02 -3.27 -4.18
CA PRO A 255 10.18 -3.45 -3.32
C PRO A 255 10.55 -4.94 -3.18
N LEU A 256 11.81 -5.28 -3.47
CA LEU A 256 12.40 -6.61 -3.28
C LEU A 256 13.38 -6.52 -2.11
N ASP A 257 13.04 -7.18 -1.01
CA ASP A 257 13.91 -7.24 0.15
C ASP A 257 15.09 -8.18 -0.09
N VAL A 258 16.28 -7.68 0.16
CA VAL A 258 17.53 -8.41 -0.02
C VAL A 258 18.47 -8.18 1.16
N VAL A 259 19.35 -9.15 1.42
CA VAL A 259 20.45 -8.97 2.38
C VAL A 259 21.76 -8.99 1.61
N GLY A 260 22.63 -8.02 1.87
CA GLY A 260 24.01 -8.02 1.38
C GLY A 260 24.99 -8.28 2.52
N ASP A 261 25.77 -9.36 2.47
CA ASP A 261 26.85 -9.55 3.42
C ASP A 261 28.12 -8.84 2.96
N THR A 262 28.69 -8.02 3.83
CA THR A 262 29.91 -7.26 3.52
C THR A 262 31.06 -7.66 4.41
N VAL A 263 32.20 -7.93 3.78
CA VAL A 263 33.49 -8.23 4.42
C VAL A 263 34.43 -7.00 4.48
N ALA A 264 33.89 -5.80 4.23
CA ALA A 264 34.69 -4.55 4.31
C ALA A 264 35.24 -4.24 5.71
N MET A 265 34.63 -4.84 6.74
CA MET A 265 35.07 -4.74 8.13
C MET A 265 35.71 -6.06 8.57
N SER A 266 36.39 -6.03 9.74
CA SER A 266 37.09 -7.21 10.29
C SER A 266 36.16 -8.40 10.61
N THR A 267 34.86 -8.18 10.63
CA THR A 267 33.82 -9.21 10.82
C THR A 267 32.79 -9.02 9.70
N PRO A 268 32.36 -10.10 9.02
CA PRO A 268 31.26 -10.05 8.05
C PRO A 268 29.99 -9.48 8.68
N HIS A 269 29.23 -8.72 7.93
CA HIS A 269 27.97 -8.12 8.37
C HIS A 269 26.90 -8.27 7.30
N GLU A 270 25.84 -8.95 7.65
CA GLU A 270 24.58 -8.95 6.90
C GLU A 270 23.85 -7.61 7.10
N ILE A 271 23.50 -6.96 6.02
CA ILE A 271 22.81 -5.68 6.00
C ILE A 271 21.57 -5.81 5.14
N GLU A 272 20.43 -5.41 5.68
CA GLU A 272 19.16 -5.40 4.97
C GLU A 272 19.09 -4.20 4.03
N TYR A 273 18.64 -4.47 2.81
CA TYR A 273 18.40 -3.51 1.74
C TYR A 273 17.10 -3.83 1.02
N THR A 274 16.62 -2.85 0.29
CA THR A 274 15.47 -3.02 -0.61
C THR A 274 15.88 -2.55 -2.01
N LEU A 275 15.60 -3.36 -3.02
CA LEU A 275 15.80 -3.03 -4.44
C LEU A 275 14.44 -2.81 -5.10
N THR A 276 14.30 -1.73 -5.87
CA THR A 276 13.10 -1.48 -6.68
C THR A 276 13.53 -1.26 -8.14
N PHE A 277 12.95 -2.04 -9.06
CA PHE A 277 13.21 -2.00 -10.49
C PHE A 277 12.08 -1.27 -11.20
N ALA A 278 12.37 -0.13 -11.84
CA ALA A 278 11.36 0.74 -12.42
C ALA A 278 10.91 0.27 -13.82
N SER A 279 9.68 -0.23 -13.96
CA SER A 279 9.14 -0.70 -15.25
C SER A 279 9.13 0.39 -16.34
N ALA A 280 8.89 1.64 -15.94
CA ALA A 280 8.87 2.80 -16.83
C ALA A 280 10.23 3.10 -17.50
N SER A 281 11.33 2.57 -16.96
CA SER A 281 12.69 2.76 -17.46
C SER A 281 13.20 1.61 -18.34
N LEU A 282 12.38 0.58 -18.58
CA LEU A 282 12.77 -0.58 -19.37
C LEU A 282 13.16 -0.18 -20.80
N ILE A 283 14.36 -0.55 -21.19
CA ILE A 283 14.87 -0.38 -22.56
C ILE A 283 15.39 -1.73 -23.03
N GLU A 284 14.84 -2.25 -24.11
CA GLU A 284 15.32 -3.49 -24.73
C GLU A 284 16.75 -3.31 -25.27
N ALA A 285 17.66 -4.19 -24.82
CA ALA A 285 19.01 -4.21 -25.33
C ALA A 285 19.03 -4.82 -26.74
N LYS A 286 19.64 -4.09 -27.67
CA LYS A 286 19.75 -4.50 -29.09
C LYS A 286 20.92 -5.44 -29.30
#